data_15686d693956162ba224538ef73c6f78
#
_entry.id   15686d693956162ba224538ef73c6f78
#
_cell.length_a   1.000
_cell.length_b   1.000
_cell.length_c   1.000
_cell.angle_alpha   90.00
_cell.angle_beta   90.00
_cell.angle_gamma   90.00
#
_symmetry.space_group_name_H-M   'P 1'
#
loop_
_entity.id
_entity.type
_entity.pdbx_description
1 polymer ?
#
loop_
_entity_poly.entity_id
_entity_poly.type
_entity_poly.pdbx_seq_one_letter_code
_entity_poly.pdbx_strand_id
1 'polypeptide(L)'
;MINVYEQSDYEKAYKLKKNLLRYYFAGLSVFLIATVIFFILYLRLPYPTTKQIKSKTNLYLALNCIITGIAIILSFIYLGIPYQRAKAYFKLLDDIKVGQKVKNVSTFLKNDESVVEVGNVDFHTMIVLEWSDKTQEFMRRHVLVDKEKPMPNLKNGDIITYVTHANVLLSYGYKSEEEDLFEELIEKGDKNG
;
A
#
# COMPACT_ATOMS: atom_id res chain seq x y z
N MET A 1 -6.81 21.02 12.28
CA MET A 1 -6.11 20.15 11.31
C MET A 1 -7.06 19.06 10.80
N ILE A 2 -7.03 18.76 9.52
CA ILE A 2 -7.80 17.69 8.87
C ILE A 2 -6.93 16.44 8.83
N ASN A 3 -7.39 15.34 9.41
CA ASN A 3 -6.67 14.08 9.36
C ASN A 3 -6.96 13.35 8.03
N VAL A 4 -5.92 12.85 7.38
CA VAL A 4 -6.03 12.07 6.13
C VAL A 4 -6.39 10.62 6.43
N TYR A 5 -5.87 10.06 7.52
CA TYR A 5 -6.13 8.67 7.93
C TYR A 5 -6.97 8.60 9.19
N GLU A 6 -7.89 7.63 9.18
CA GLU A 6 -8.74 7.30 10.30
C GLU A 6 -8.43 5.89 10.83
N GLN A 7 -8.86 5.61 12.07
CA GLN A 7 -8.75 4.26 12.64
C GLN A 7 -9.47 3.21 11.77
N SER A 8 -10.57 3.61 11.11
CA SER A 8 -11.34 2.75 10.19
C SER A 8 -10.51 2.24 9.01
N ASP A 9 -9.54 3.03 8.51
CA ASP A 9 -8.69 2.66 7.38
C ASP A 9 -7.75 1.50 7.75
N TYR A 10 -7.17 1.55 8.94
CA TYR A 10 -6.35 0.47 9.47
C TYR A 10 -7.13 -0.85 9.57
N GLU A 11 -8.36 -0.79 10.10
CA GLU A 11 -9.20 -1.98 10.20
C GLU A 11 -9.60 -2.55 8.83
N LYS A 12 -9.92 -1.67 7.87
CA LYS A 12 -10.23 -2.07 6.49
C LYS A 12 -9.03 -2.73 5.82
N ALA A 13 -7.84 -2.13 5.93
CA ALA A 13 -6.61 -2.69 5.38
C ALA A 13 -6.25 -4.05 6.00
N TYR A 14 -6.40 -4.18 7.31
CA TYR A 14 -6.19 -5.45 8.00
C TYR A 14 -7.16 -6.53 7.52
N LYS A 15 -8.47 -6.21 7.44
CA LYS A 15 -9.51 -7.12 6.93
C LYS A 15 -9.24 -7.52 5.48
N LEU A 16 -8.87 -6.56 4.63
CA LEU A 16 -8.54 -6.81 3.22
C LEU A 16 -7.39 -7.81 3.09
N LYS A 17 -6.26 -7.54 3.75
CA LYS A 17 -5.09 -8.43 3.77
C LYS A 17 -5.46 -9.85 4.24
N LYS A 18 -6.25 -9.96 5.33
CA LYS A 18 -6.68 -11.25 5.88
C LYS A 18 -7.63 -12.00 4.95
N ASN A 19 -8.57 -11.29 4.32
CA ASN A 19 -9.52 -11.88 3.38
C ASN A 19 -8.83 -12.37 2.10
N LEU A 20 -7.89 -11.59 1.55
CA LEU A 20 -7.09 -12.02 0.40
C LEU A 20 -6.35 -13.32 0.70
N LEU A 21 -5.73 -13.44 1.86
CA LEU A 21 -5.05 -14.67 2.27
C LEU A 21 -6.03 -15.84 2.43
N ARG A 22 -7.22 -15.59 3.00
CA ARG A 22 -8.27 -16.62 3.14
C ARG A 22 -8.76 -17.12 1.78
N TYR A 23 -9.03 -16.21 0.84
CA TYR A 23 -9.47 -16.59 -0.51
C TYR A 23 -8.37 -17.33 -1.28
N TYR A 24 -7.12 -16.96 -1.08
CA TYR A 24 -5.99 -17.71 -1.63
C TYR A 24 -5.97 -19.16 -1.15
N PHE A 25 -6.05 -19.41 0.16
CA PHE A 25 -6.05 -20.77 0.70
C PHE A 25 -7.30 -21.55 0.31
N ALA A 26 -8.47 -20.90 0.22
CA ALA A 26 -9.68 -21.55 -0.28
C ALA A 26 -9.52 -21.98 -1.74
N GLY A 27 -8.98 -21.15 -2.61
CA GLY A 27 -8.68 -21.50 -4.00
C GLY A 27 -7.63 -22.61 -4.11
N LEU A 28 -6.53 -22.49 -3.35
CA LEU A 28 -5.47 -23.50 -3.34
C LEU A 28 -5.99 -24.88 -2.89
N SER A 29 -6.90 -24.93 -1.90
CA SER A 29 -7.48 -26.19 -1.44
C SER A 29 -8.32 -26.89 -2.52
N VAL A 30 -9.00 -26.13 -3.38
CA VAL A 30 -9.73 -26.70 -4.53
C VAL A 30 -8.77 -27.39 -5.50
N PHE A 31 -7.67 -26.72 -5.84
CA PHE A 31 -6.64 -27.31 -6.70
C PHE A 31 -6.00 -28.55 -6.08
N LEU A 32 -5.74 -28.52 -4.76
CA LEU A 32 -5.16 -29.65 -4.04
C LEU A 32 -6.12 -30.86 -4.04
N ILE A 33 -7.40 -30.63 -3.79
CA ILE A 33 -8.43 -31.70 -3.86
C ILE A 33 -8.48 -32.30 -5.28
N ALA A 34 -8.51 -31.47 -6.31
CA ALA A 34 -8.52 -31.93 -7.69
C ALA A 34 -7.27 -32.77 -8.01
N THR A 35 -6.09 -32.31 -7.61
CA THR A 35 -4.82 -33.04 -7.77
C THR A 35 -4.88 -34.42 -7.10
N VAL A 36 -5.36 -34.48 -5.85
CA VAL A 36 -5.49 -35.75 -5.11
C VAL A 36 -6.47 -36.70 -5.79
N ILE A 37 -7.61 -36.20 -6.27
CA ILE A 37 -8.59 -37.04 -7.01
C ILE A 37 -7.95 -37.63 -8.25
N PHE A 38 -7.31 -36.85 -9.11
CA PHE A 38 -6.65 -37.33 -10.32
C PHE A 38 -5.49 -38.28 -10.01
N PHE A 39 -4.76 -38.05 -8.92
CA PHE A 39 -3.70 -38.94 -8.47
C PHE A 39 -4.25 -40.31 -8.01
N ILE A 40 -5.37 -40.33 -7.25
CA ILE A 40 -6.05 -41.58 -6.85
C ILE A 40 -6.55 -42.34 -8.08
N LEU A 41 -7.14 -41.62 -9.05
CA LEU A 41 -7.61 -42.24 -10.30
C LEU A 41 -6.44 -42.83 -11.08
N TYR A 42 -5.29 -42.16 -11.13
CA TYR A 42 -4.06 -42.66 -11.72
C TYR A 42 -3.58 -43.95 -11.04
N LEU A 43 -3.54 -44.00 -9.69
CA LEU A 43 -3.11 -45.19 -8.94
C LEU A 43 -4.04 -46.40 -9.07
N ARG A 44 -5.34 -46.17 -9.37
CA ARG A 44 -6.31 -47.25 -9.58
C ARG A 44 -6.23 -47.90 -10.96
N LEU A 45 -5.47 -47.34 -11.89
CA LEU A 45 -5.30 -47.97 -13.22
C LEU A 45 -4.44 -49.25 -13.10
N PRO A 46 -4.82 -50.32 -13.78
CA PRO A 46 -3.99 -51.51 -13.85
C PRO A 46 -2.67 -51.19 -14.59
N TYR A 47 -1.69 -52.05 -14.39
CA TYR A 47 -0.38 -51.89 -15.05
C TYR A 47 -0.56 -51.72 -16.57
N PRO A 48 0.15 -50.80 -17.24
CA PRO A 48 -0.11 -50.41 -18.63
C PRO A 48 0.39 -51.45 -19.64
N THR A 49 -0.30 -52.59 -19.71
CA THR A 49 -0.01 -53.69 -20.66
C THR A 49 -0.62 -53.43 -22.02
N THR A 50 -1.73 -52.69 -22.10
CA THR A 50 -2.47 -52.43 -23.34
C THR A 50 -2.33 -50.97 -23.77
N LYS A 51 -2.34 -50.70 -25.08
CA LYS A 51 -2.23 -49.37 -25.68
C LYS A 51 -3.28 -48.37 -25.11
N GLN A 52 -4.51 -48.87 -24.86
CA GLN A 52 -5.60 -48.06 -24.28
C GLN A 52 -5.33 -47.67 -22.81
N ILE A 53 -4.81 -48.61 -22.00
CA ILE A 53 -4.49 -48.33 -20.58
C ILE A 53 -3.34 -47.34 -20.51
N LYS A 54 -2.30 -47.47 -21.34
CA LYS A 54 -1.19 -46.53 -21.43
C LYS A 54 -1.67 -45.12 -21.81
N SER A 55 -2.62 -45.00 -22.73
CA SER A 55 -3.22 -43.72 -23.12
C SER A 55 -3.95 -43.05 -21.95
N LYS A 56 -4.77 -43.80 -21.19
CA LYS A 56 -5.47 -43.27 -19.99
C LYS A 56 -4.49 -42.85 -18.88
N THR A 57 -3.45 -43.66 -18.65
CA THR A 57 -2.39 -43.34 -17.68
C THR A 57 -1.72 -42.00 -18.01
N ASN A 58 -1.31 -41.84 -19.28
CA ASN A 58 -0.69 -40.59 -19.75
C ASN A 58 -1.66 -39.39 -19.65
N LEU A 59 -2.96 -39.58 -19.92
CA LEU A 59 -3.97 -38.54 -19.80
C LEU A 59 -4.10 -38.05 -18.37
N TYR A 60 -4.23 -38.94 -17.36
CA TYR A 60 -4.33 -38.52 -15.95
C TYR A 60 -3.05 -37.85 -15.44
N LEU A 61 -1.89 -38.35 -15.88
CA LEU A 61 -0.61 -37.72 -15.56
C LEU A 61 -0.54 -36.30 -16.16
N ALA A 62 -0.89 -36.14 -17.43
CA ALA A 62 -0.91 -34.84 -18.10
C ALA A 62 -1.89 -33.87 -17.46
N LEU A 63 -3.11 -34.31 -17.12
CA LEU A 63 -4.10 -33.49 -16.42
C LEU A 63 -3.58 -33.03 -15.06
N ASN A 64 -2.93 -33.91 -14.31
CA ASN A 64 -2.38 -33.57 -13.00
C ASN A 64 -1.25 -32.53 -13.12
N CYS A 65 -0.36 -32.69 -14.11
CA CYS A 65 0.69 -31.70 -14.39
C CYS A 65 0.11 -30.33 -14.79
N ILE A 66 -0.94 -30.33 -15.64
CA ILE A 66 -1.60 -29.08 -16.07
C ILE A 66 -2.25 -28.36 -14.89
N ILE A 67 -3.03 -29.10 -14.08
CA ILE A 67 -3.72 -28.53 -12.89
C ILE A 67 -2.70 -27.93 -11.92
N THR A 68 -1.62 -28.66 -11.62
CA THR A 68 -0.56 -28.21 -10.74
C THR A 68 0.17 -26.99 -11.32
N GLY A 69 0.47 -26.99 -12.61
CA GLY A 69 1.09 -25.86 -13.31
C GLY A 69 0.24 -24.59 -13.24
N ILE A 70 -1.06 -24.71 -13.50
CA ILE A 70 -2.02 -23.60 -13.39
C ILE A 70 -2.07 -23.09 -11.95
N ALA A 71 -2.15 -23.97 -10.95
CA ALA A 71 -2.17 -23.56 -9.53
C ALA A 71 -0.92 -22.79 -9.12
N ILE A 72 0.26 -23.20 -9.60
CA ILE A 72 1.52 -22.50 -9.34
C ILE A 72 1.50 -21.11 -9.97
N ILE A 73 1.14 -21.00 -11.25
CA ILE A 73 1.09 -19.71 -11.97
C ILE A 73 0.12 -18.74 -11.28
N LEU A 74 -1.10 -19.20 -10.98
CA LEU A 74 -2.10 -18.39 -10.29
C LEU A 74 -1.64 -17.97 -8.90
N SER A 75 -0.90 -18.83 -8.18
CA SER A 75 -0.31 -18.50 -6.88
C SER A 75 0.70 -17.36 -6.97
N PHE A 76 1.59 -17.39 -7.97
CA PHE A 76 2.56 -16.31 -8.19
C PHE A 76 1.86 -14.99 -8.52
N ILE A 77 0.87 -15.00 -9.41
CA ILE A 77 0.13 -13.80 -9.79
C ILE A 77 -0.63 -13.24 -8.57
N TYR A 78 -1.35 -14.10 -7.84
CA TYR A 78 -2.18 -13.67 -6.71
C TYR A 78 -1.36 -13.14 -5.53
N LEU A 79 -0.31 -13.86 -5.15
CA LEU A 79 0.56 -13.44 -4.06
C LEU A 79 1.49 -12.29 -4.46
N GLY A 80 1.91 -12.23 -5.71
CA GLY A 80 2.83 -11.20 -6.22
C GLY A 80 2.21 -9.84 -6.42
N ILE A 81 0.93 -9.74 -6.77
CA ILE A 81 0.29 -8.46 -7.08
C ILE A 81 -0.70 -8.04 -5.99
N PRO A 82 -1.94 -8.62 -5.89
CA PRO A 82 -2.95 -8.09 -4.98
C PRO A 82 -2.56 -8.26 -3.50
N TYR A 83 -1.97 -9.39 -3.13
CA TYR A 83 -1.57 -9.62 -1.75
C TYR A 83 -0.40 -8.73 -1.32
N GLN A 84 0.61 -8.54 -2.17
CA GLN A 84 1.76 -7.67 -1.86
C GLN A 84 1.31 -6.21 -1.73
N ARG A 85 0.42 -5.71 -2.58
CA ARG A 85 -0.14 -4.37 -2.46
C ARG A 85 -0.92 -4.19 -1.15
N ALA A 86 -1.82 -5.11 -0.82
CA ALA A 86 -2.57 -5.05 0.44
C ALA A 86 -1.67 -5.17 1.68
N LYS A 87 -0.61 -5.98 1.61
CA LYS A 87 0.39 -6.10 2.67
C LYS A 87 1.19 -4.83 2.84
N ALA A 88 1.62 -4.20 1.74
CA ALA A 88 2.39 -2.96 1.74
C ALA A 88 1.55 -1.81 2.31
N TYR A 89 0.28 -1.68 1.88
CA TYR A 89 -0.63 -0.68 2.41
C TYR A 89 -0.90 -0.85 3.90
N PHE A 90 -1.16 -2.07 4.35
CA PHE A 90 -1.32 -2.37 5.77
C PHE A 90 -0.06 -1.99 6.57
N LYS A 91 1.13 -2.33 6.03
CA LYS A 91 2.40 -1.97 6.67
C LYS A 91 2.58 -0.46 6.77
N LEU A 92 2.27 0.29 5.71
CA LEU A 92 2.29 1.76 5.73
C LEU A 92 1.45 2.32 6.86
N LEU A 93 0.21 1.84 7.02
CA LEU A 93 -0.69 2.31 8.10
C LEU A 93 -0.19 1.93 9.49
N ASP A 94 0.47 0.78 9.63
CA ASP A 94 1.10 0.35 10.89
C ASP A 94 2.30 1.23 11.23
N ASP A 95 3.15 1.51 10.25
CA ASP A 95 4.31 2.41 10.38
C ASP A 95 3.86 3.85 10.73
N ILE A 96 2.78 4.36 10.12
CA ILE A 96 2.17 5.65 10.45
C ILE A 96 1.70 5.72 11.91
N LYS A 97 1.18 4.62 12.44
CA LYS A 97 0.66 4.56 13.82
C LYS A 97 1.76 4.66 14.86
N VAL A 98 2.90 4.00 14.62
CA VAL A 98 4.01 3.87 15.59
C VAL A 98 5.16 4.84 15.27
N GLY A 99 5.30 5.27 14.01
CA GLY A 99 6.44 6.01 13.51
C GLY A 99 6.50 7.47 13.97
N GLN A 100 7.69 8.05 13.85
CA GLN A 100 7.93 9.45 14.16
C GLN A 100 7.18 10.36 13.17
N LYS A 101 6.46 11.33 13.70
CA LYS A 101 5.70 12.33 12.95
C LYS A 101 6.45 13.65 12.95
N VAL A 102 6.56 14.26 11.79
CA VAL A 102 7.22 15.55 11.61
C VAL A 102 6.17 16.59 11.23
N LYS A 103 6.07 17.66 12.00
CA LYS A 103 5.20 18.82 11.72
C LYS A 103 6.02 19.86 10.97
N ASN A 104 5.51 20.33 9.84
CA ASN A 104 6.14 21.35 9.01
C ASN A 104 5.14 22.45 8.68
N VAL A 105 5.66 23.66 8.44
CA VAL A 105 4.90 24.79 7.91
C VAL A 105 5.51 25.17 6.57
N SER A 106 4.70 25.28 5.53
CA SER A 106 5.19 25.58 4.18
C SER A 106 4.11 26.25 3.35
N THR A 107 4.52 26.86 2.25
CA THR A 107 3.60 27.43 1.26
C THR A 107 3.16 26.35 0.27
N PHE A 108 1.87 26.13 0.14
CA PHE A 108 1.31 25.23 -0.85
C PHE A 108 1.47 25.79 -2.27
N LEU A 109 1.93 24.95 -3.21
CA LEU A 109 2.07 25.34 -4.62
C LEU A 109 0.98 24.74 -5.46
N LYS A 110 0.89 23.42 -5.52
CA LYS A 110 -0.09 22.69 -6.32
C LYS A 110 -0.22 21.24 -5.92
N ASN A 111 -1.34 20.64 -6.29
CA ASN A 111 -1.47 19.20 -6.33
C ASN A 111 -1.02 18.65 -7.69
N ASP A 112 -0.40 17.49 -7.68
CA ASP A 112 -0.06 16.73 -8.87
C ASP A 112 -0.79 15.37 -8.77
N GLU A 113 -1.77 15.18 -9.67
CA GLU A 113 -2.60 13.98 -9.72
C GLU A 113 -1.90 12.81 -10.41
N SER A 114 -0.68 12.99 -10.91
CA SER A 114 0.11 11.88 -11.42
C SER A 114 0.33 10.83 -10.33
N VAL A 115 0.16 9.55 -10.70
CA VAL A 115 0.32 8.45 -9.74
C VAL A 115 1.78 8.07 -9.67
N VAL A 116 2.32 8.11 -8.44
CA VAL A 116 3.68 7.66 -8.12
C VAL A 116 3.56 6.43 -7.22
N GLU A 117 4.17 5.32 -7.63
CA GLU A 117 4.22 4.10 -6.82
C GLU A 117 5.45 4.11 -5.91
N VAL A 118 5.23 4.00 -4.61
CA VAL A 118 6.29 3.89 -3.61
C VAL A 118 6.01 2.69 -2.71
N GLY A 119 6.88 1.69 -2.74
CA GLY A 119 6.76 0.49 -1.90
C GLY A 119 5.48 -0.33 -2.16
N ASN A 120 5.02 -0.44 -3.40
CA ASN A 120 3.77 -1.09 -3.82
C ASN A 120 2.48 -0.38 -3.32
N VAL A 121 2.57 0.90 -2.98
CA VAL A 121 1.42 1.76 -2.67
C VAL A 121 1.40 2.93 -3.66
N ASP A 122 0.23 3.24 -4.18
CA ASP A 122 0.01 4.32 -5.14
C ASP A 122 -0.28 5.63 -4.39
N PHE A 123 0.42 6.71 -4.78
CA PHE A 123 0.27 8.05 -4.21
C PHE A 123 0.06 9.09 -5.30
N HIS A 124 -0.65 10.15 -4.96
CA HIS A 124 -0.57 11.45 -5.59
C HIS A 124 0.47 12.31 -4.88
N THR A 125 0.82 13.46 -5.45
CA THR A 125 1.84 14.32 -4.87
C THR A 125 1.28 15.72 -4.60
N MET A 126 1.44 16.20 -3.36
CA MET A 126 1.24 17.59 -2.99
C MET A 126 2.62 18.30 -3.01
N ILE A 127 2.73 19.39 -3.75
CA ILE A 127 3.97 20.15 -3.89
C ILE A 127 3.88 21.39 -3.01
N VAL A 128 4.85 21.52 -2.10
CA VAL A 128 5.00 22.66 -1.18
C VAL A 128 6.36 23.31 -1.34
N LEU A 129 6.45 24.57 -0.95
CA LEU A 129 7.68 25.34 -0.94
C LEU A 129 8.21 25.41 0.50
N GLU A 130 9.34 24.81 0.76
CA GLU A 130 9.97 24.73 2.07
C GLU A 130 11.33 25.41 2.05
N TRP A 131 11.64 26.17 3.11
CA TRP A 131 12.97 26.76 3.27
C TRP A 131 13.99 25.69 3.63
N SER A 132 15.11 25.68 2.94
CA SER A 132 16.23 24.78 3.21
C SER A 132 17.39 25.53 3.86
N ASP A 133 17.67 25.25 5.11
CA ASP A 133 18.80 25.85 5.83
C ASP A 133 20.17 25.49 5.24
N LYS A 134 20.24 24.34 4.55
CA LYS A 134 21.49 23.88 3.94
C LYS A 134 21.88 24.68 2.69
N THR A 135 20.88 25.01 1.86
CA THR A 135 21.11 25.72 0.58
C THR A 135 20.77 27.20 0.69
N GLN A 136 20.13 27.65 1.79
CA GLN A 136 19.64 29.03 1.98
C GLN A 136 18.70 29.45 0.85
N GLU A 137 17.86 28.51 0.37
CA GLU A 137 16.93 28.72 -0.74
C GLU A 137 15.60 28.01 -0.46
N PHE A 138 14.55 28.50 -1.11
CA PHE A 138 13.26 27.79 -1.14
C PHE A 138 13.31 26.60 -2.09
N MET A 139 13.07 25.43 -1.56
CA MET A 139 13.05 24.17 -2.32
C MET A 139 11.63 23.63 -2.45
N ARG A 140 11.35 23.00 -3.59
CA ARG A 140 10.10 22.27 -3.79
C ARG A 140 10.20 20.91 -3.10
N ARG A 141 9.29 20.67 -2.17
CA ARG A 141 9.14 19.37 -1.52
C ARG A 141 7.90 18.67 -2.05
N HIS A 142 8.05 17.40 -2.38
CA HIS A 142 7.00 16.52 -2.85
C HIS A 142 6.49 15.70 -1.67
N VAL A 143 5.27 15.95 -1.21
CA VAL A 143 4.62 15.24 -0.11
C VAL A 143 3.65 14.23 -0.71
N LEU A 144 3.77 12.97 -0.31
CA LEU A 144 2.96 11.87 -0.83
C LEU A 144 1.57 11.87 -0.18
N VAL A 145 0.54 11.84 -0.99
CA VAL A 145 -0.87 11.76 -0.57
C VAL A 145 -1.43 10.44 -1.09
N ASP A 146 -2.00 9.63 -0.21
CA ASP A 146 -2.61 8.35 -0.57
C ASP A 146 -3.66 8.54 -1.69
N LYS A 147 -3.53 7.78 -2.77
CA LYS A 147 -4.43 7.84 -3.93
C LYS A 147 -5.90 7.56 -3.57
N GLU A 148 -6.15 6.75 -2.54
CA GLU A 148 -7.51 6.44 -2.08
C GLU A 148 -8.12 7.56 -1.22
N LYS A 149 -7.34 8.61 -0.92
CA LYS A 149 -7.77 9.75 -0.13
C LYS A 149 -7.99 11.00 -0.98
N PRO A 150 -8.94 11.85 -0.59
CA PRO A 150 -9.15 13.12 -1.30
C PRO A 150 -7.89 13.98 -1.21
N MET A 151 -7.52 14.58 -2.32
CA MET A 151 -6.44 15.57 -2.34
C MET A 151 -6.85 16.81 -1.52
N PRO A 152 -5.87 17.44 -0.82
CA PRO A 152 -6.12 18.68 -0.10
C PRO A 152 -6.68 19.78 -1.03
N ASN A 153 -7.82 20.36 -0.63
CA ASN A 153 -8.42 21.49 -1.38
C ASN A 153 -7.80 22.80 -0.91
N LEU A 154 -6.64 23.13 -1.46
CA LEU A 154 -5.82 24.28 -1.10
C LEU A 154 -5.58 25.16 -2.34
N LYS A 155 -5.33 26.45 -2.14
CA LYS A 155 -5.01 27.41 -3.19
C LYS A 155 -3.50 27.67 -3.23
N ASN A 156 -2.98 27.91 -4.42
CA ASN A 156 -1.58 28.32 -4.58
C ASN A 156 -1.27 29.56 -3.74
N GLY A 157 -0.22 29.48 -2.92
CA GLY A 157 0.18 30.53 -1.99
C GLY A 157 -0.36 30.37 -0.58
N ASP A 158 -1.27 29.42 -0.31
CA ASP A 158 -1.76 29.16 1.05
C ASP A 158 -0.61 28.70 1.95
N ILE A 159 -0.49 29.32 3.13
CA ILE A 159 0.44 28.86 4.18
C ILE A 159 -0.26 27.77 4.97
N ILE A 160 0.32 26.58 4.95
CA ILE A 160 -0.26 25.39 5.58
C ILE A 160 0.68 24.80 6.62
N THR A 161 0.08 24.31 7.69
CA THR A 161 0.72 23.40 8.62
C THR A 161 0.36 21.98 8.24
N TYR A 162 1.34 21.10 8.10
CA TYR A 162 1.08 19.71 7.76
C TYR A 162 2.00 18.76 8.55
N VAL A 163 1.51 17.56 8.75
CA VAL A 163 2.23 16.50 9.47
C VAL A 163 2.51 15.36 8.50
N THR A 164 3.74 14.90 8.47
CA THR A 164 4.17 13.76 7.65
C THR A 164 4.82 12.66 8.48
N HIS A 165 4.73 11.42 7.98
CA HIS A 165 5.57 10.31 8.36
C HIS A 165 6.23 9.75 7.10
N ALA A 166 7.56 9.63 7.08
CA ALA A 166 8.32 9.17 5.91
C ALA A 166 7.86 9.83 4.58
N ASN A 167 7.57 11.14 4.63
CA ASN A 167 7.07 11.97 3.53
C ASN A 167 5.61 11.70 3.09
N VAL A 168 4.87 10.85 3.78
CA VAL A 168 3.43 10.63 3.56
C VAL A 168 2.63 11.61 4.41
N LEU A 169 1.66 12.29 3.80
CA LEU A 169 0.78 13.27 4.45
C LEU A 169 -0.16 12.57 5.44
N LEU A 170 -0.14 12.98 6.69
CA LEU A 170 -1.02 12.45 7.75
C LEU A 170 -2.16 13.39 8.12
N SER A 171 -1.85 14.68 8.21
CA SER A 171 -2.83 15.73 8.46
C SER A 171 -2.34 17.05 7.89
N TYR A 172 -3.27 17.94 7.62
CA TYR A 172 -2.98 19.28 7.13
C TYR A 172 -4.03 20.28 7.64
N GLY A 173 -3.69 21.56 7.60
CA GLY A 173 -4.58 22.67 7.94
C GLY A 173 -3.96 24.00 7.57
N TYR A 174 -4.78 25.03 7.53
CA TYR A 174 -4.27 26.38 7.39
C TYR A 174 -3.49 26.77 8.65
N LYS A 175 -2.41 27.53 8.50
CA LYS A 175 -1.72 28.12 9.64
C LYS A 175 -2.70 29.07 10.34
N SER A 176 -2.96 28.88 11.63
CA SER A 176 -3.87 29.75 12.38
C SER A 176 -3.10 30.97 12.87
N GLU A 177 -3.78 32.14 12.93
CA GLU A 177 -3.20 33.38 13.48
C GLU A 177 -2.75 33.24 14.95
N GLU A 178 -3.33 32.29 15.69
CA GLU A 178 -2.90 31.95 17.05
C GLU A 178 -1.52 31.27 17.09
N GLU A 179 -1.14 30.50 16.09
CA GLU A 179 0.21 29.89 16.00
C GLU A 179 1.26 30.96 15.68
N ASP A 180 0.92 31.99 14.90
CA ASP A 180 1.82 33.15 14.64
C ASP A 180 2.10 33.97 15.91
N LEU A 181 1.07 34.20 16.70
CA LEU A 181 1.20 34.91 18.00
C LEU A 181 2.08 34.14 18.99
N PHE A 182 1.98 32.81 19.00
CA PHE A 182 2.78 31.97 19.90
C PHE A 182 4.25 31.91 19.48
N GLU A 183 4.54 31.84 18.18
CA GLU A 183 5.91 31.89 17.63
C GLU A 183 6.54 33.29 17.91
N GLU A 184 5.78 34.37 17.71
CA GLU A 184 6.25 35.74 18.00
C GLU A 184 6.56 35.97 19.49
N LEU A 185 5.79 35.36 20.40
CA LEU A 185 6.03 35.42 21.83
C LEU A 185 7.27 34.66 22.28
N ILE A 186 7.53 33.49 21.66
CA ILE A 186 8.74 32.67 21.91
C ILE A 186 9.98 33.43 21.41
N GLU A 187 9.92 34.00 20.19
CA GLU A 187 11.04 34.74 19.60
C GLU A 187 11.38 36.04 20.40
N LYS A 188 10.36 36.67 20.97
CA LYS A 188 10.54 37.83 21.87
C LYS A 188 11.04 37.43 23.25
N GLY A 189 10.70 36.23 23.73
CA GLY A 189 11.19 35.69 25.00
C GLY A 189 12.68 35.36 24.99
N ASP A 190 13.16 34.81 23.87
CA ASP A 190 14.57 34.37 23.70
C ASP A 190 15.54 35.56 23.48
N LYS A 191 15.05 36.75 23.05
CA LYS A 191 15.85 37.95 22.86
C LYS A 191 16.04 38.80 24.15
N ASN A 192 15.34 38.44 25.23
CA ASN A 192 15.36 39.15 26.50
C ASN A 192 15.94 38.34 27.68
N GLY A 193 16.58 37.20 27.40
CA GLY A 193 17.33 36.35 28.36
C GLY A 193 18.86 36.39 28.05
#